data_081efbc34f8f180f55ed75cc6943a6a5
#
_entry.id   081efbc34f8f180f55ed75cc6943a6a5
#
_cell.length_a   1.000
_cell.length_b   1.000
_cell.length_c   1.000
_cell.angle_alpha   90.00
_cell.angle_beta   90.00
_cell.angle_gamma   90.00
#
_symmetry.space_group_name_H-M   'P 1'
#
loop_
_entity.id
_entity.type
_entity.pdbx_description
1 polymer ?
#
loop_
_entity_poly.entity_id
_entity_poly.type
_entity_poly.pdbx_seq_one_letter_code
_entity_poly.pdbx_strand_id
1 'polypeptide(L)'
;MEMPMDLTEVKLRRKDVFEGKIMTVHVDDVRLPNGEEATREVVDHVDGAAVLALDEANRVLVVRQYRYVFGKVLDELPAGKLDPGEDPVTGALRELKEETGAEPETFLPLGKLLPAPGCYGETLHLFLAKGLKFNQQQLDPDEFLNVERVPFDEMVHRCVNGEIDDAKTVAAVLRAKVLLNL
;
A
#
# COMPACT_ATOMS: atom_id res chain seq x y z
N MET A 1 -13.33 -12.15 36.17
CA MET A 1 -12.78 -11.50 34.98
C MET A 1 -13.98 -11.05 34.19
N GLU A 2 -14.22 -9.75 34.09
CA GLU A 2 -15.32 -9.23 33.25
C GLU A 2 -15.04 -9.60 31.79
N MET A 3 -16.07 -10.02 31.06
CA MET A 3 -15.94 -10.24 29.62
C MET A 3 -15.65 -8.89 28.95
N PRO A 4 -14.75 -8.88 27.96
CA PRO A 4 -14.47 -7.64 27.24
C PRO A 4 -15.75 -7.14 26.56
N MET A 5 -15.92 -5.81 26.54
CA MET A 5 -17.04 -5.15 25.86
C MET A 5 -16.98 -5.47 24.34
N ASP A 6 -18.13 -5.75 23.74
CA ASP A 6 -18.25 -5.77 22.27
C ASP A 6 -18.07 -4.34 21.75
N LEU A 7 -17.08 -4.14 20.88
CA LEU A 7 -16.74 -2.84 20.29
C LEU A 7 -17.39 -2.61 18.92
N THR A 8 -18.28 -3.51 18.47
CA THR A 8 -18.90 -3.43 17.15
C THR A 8 -19.85 -2.24 17.04
N GLU A 9 -19.68 -1.45 16.00
CA GLU A 9 -20.61 -0.41 15.61
C GLU A 9 -21.57 -0.93 14.53
N VAL A 10 -22.84 -0.56 14.61
CA VAL A 10 -23.85 -1.00 13.65
C VAL A 10 -24.23 0.16 12.73
N LYS A 11 -24.02 -0.01 11.42
CA LYS A 11 -24.45 0.98 10.42
C LYS A 11 -25.98 1.04 10.37
N LEU A 12 -26.52 2.25 10.48
CA LEU A 12 -27.95 2.55 10.43
C LEU A 12 -28.36 3.12 9.07
N ARG A 13 -27.57 4.07 8.55
CA ARG A 13 -27.87 4.76 7.29
C ARG A 13 -26.58 5.22 6.65
N ARG A 14 -26.55 5.27 5.30
CA ARG A 14 -25.49 5.87 4.49
C ARG A 14 -26.03 7.11 3.77
N LYS A 15 -25.22 8.15 3.70
CA LYS A 15 -25.43 9.34 2.87
C LYS A 15 -24.19 9.57 2.03
N ASP A 16 -24.31 9.37 0.72
CA ASP A 16 -23.22 9.66 -0.22
C ASP A 16 -23.06 11.18 -0.37
N VAL A 17 -21.79 11.62 -0.36
CA VAL A 17 -21.38 13.04 -0.38
C VAL A 17 -20.63 13.37 -1.67
N PHE A 18 -19.77 12.47 -2.12
CA PHE A 18 -18.97 12.64 -3.33
C PHE A 18 -18.72 11.30 -3.99
N GLU A 19 -18.84 11.25 -5.31
CA GLU A 19 -18.47 10.12 -6.14
C GLU A 19 -17.46 10.59 -7.19
N GLY A 20 -16.24 10.09 -7.11
CA GLY A 20 -15.11 10.39 -7.99
C GLY A 20 -14.67 9.19 -8.81
N LYS A 21 -13.62 9.39 -9.63
CA LYS A 21 -13.02 8.33 -10.45
C LYS A 21 -12.32 7.26 -9.60
N ILE A 22 -11.68 7.65 -8.48
CA ILE A 22 -10.84 6.76 -7.67
C ILE A 22 -11.36 6.54 -6.24
N MET A 23 -12.32 7.35 -5.78
CA MET A 23 -12.85 7.25 -4.43
C MET A 23 -14.32 7.70 -4.37
N THR A 24 -15.03 7.17 -3.39
CA THR A 24 -16.36 7.64 -2.99
C THR A 24 -16.30 8.08 -1.53
N VAL A 25 -16.92 9.23 -1.21
CA VAL A 25 -17.00 9.73 0.17
C VAL A 25 -18.43 9.70 0.63
N HIS A 26 -18.65 9.14 1.81
CA HIS A 26 -19.99 9.09 2.43
C HIS A 26 -19.94 9.34 3.93
N VAL A 27 -21.09 9.66 4.50
CA VAL A 27 -21.31 9.75 5.95
C VAL A 27 -22.28 8.67 6.36
N ASP A 28 -21.85 7.80 7.27
CA ASP A 28 -22.72 6.76 7.85
C ASP A 28 -23.22 7.20 9.24
N ASP A 29 -24.52 7.10 9.48
CA ASP A 29 -25.04 7.10 10.84
C ASP A 29 -24.82 5.70 11.42
N VAL A 30 -24.26 5.62 12.62
CA VAL A 30 -23.93 4.36 13.29
C VAL A 30 -24.49 4.33 14.71
N ARG A 31 -24.78 3.13 15.22
CA ARG A 31 -25.06 2.89 16.63
C ARG A 31 -23.80 2.37 17.30
N LEU A 32 -23.40 3.06 18.35
CA LEU A 32 -22.25 2.73 19.17
C LEU A 32 -22.54 1.54 20.12
N PRO A 33 -21.51 0.89 20.69
CA PRO A 33 -21.67 -0.19 21.66
C PRO A 33 -22.49 0.17 22.91
N ASN A 34 -22.53 1.45 23.28
CA ASN A 34 -23.33 1.95 24.40
C ASN A 34 -24.80 2.25 24.03
N GLY A 35 -25.18 2.05 22.74
CA GLY A 35 -26.51 2.29 22.20
C GLY A 35 -26.76 3.71 21.68
N GLU A 36 -25.83 4.65 21.87
CA GLU A 36 -25.93 6.01 21.35
C GLU A 36 -25.67 6.03 19.82
N GLU A 37 -26.18 7.07 19.16
CA GLU A 37 -25.94 7.30 17.73
C GLU A 37 -24.79 8.28 17.50
N ALA A 38 -24.01 8.01 16.46
CA ALA A 38 -22.90 8.86 16.04
C ALA A 38 -22.79 8.84 14.50
N THR A 39 -21.87 9.64 13.96
CA THR A 39 -21.58 9.64 12.51
C THR A 39 -20.15 9.16 12.25
N ARG A 40 -19.94 8.56 11.07
CA ARG A 40 -18.63 8.20 10.55
C ARG A 40 -18.47 8.77 9.14
N GLU A 41 -17.41 9.53 8.94
CA GLU A 41 -16.98 9.99 7.61
C GLU A 41 -16.08 8.92 7.02
N VAL A 42 -16.44 8.41 5.84
CA VAL A 42 -15.77 7.25 5.22
C VAL A 42 -15.38 7.59 3.79
N VAL A 43 -14.18 7.21 3.43
CA VAL A 43 -13.68 7.22 2.06
C VAL A 43 -13.55 5.77 1.60
N ASP A 44 -14.43 5.33 0.70
CA ASP A 44 -14.26 4.06 -0.01
C ASP A 44 -13.18 4.22 -1.08
N HIS A 45 -12.21 3.33 -1.10
CA HIS A 45 -11.16 3.26 -2.11
C HIS A 45 -10.91 1.79 -2.48
N VAL A 46 -10.42 1.55 -3.69
CA VAL A 46 -10.00 0.21 -4.09
C VAL A 46 -8.74 -0.20 -3.33
N ASP A 47 -8.58 -1.50 -3.11
CA ASP A 47 -7.36 -2.04 -2.51
C ASP A 47 -6.16 -1.81 -3.42
N GLY A 48 -4.97 -1.81 -2.84
CA GLY A 48 -3.71 -1.70 -3.56
C GLY A 48 -2.73 -2.81 -3.20
N ALA A 49 -1.66 -2.91 -3.98
CA ALA A 49 -0.57 -3.82 -3.71
C ALA A 49 0.77 -3.12 -3.86
N ALA A 50 1.76 -3.50 -3.04
CA ALA A 50 3.11 -2.98 -3.09
C ALA A 50 4.14 -4.10 -2.98
N VAL A 51 5.28 -3.95 -3.66
CA VAL A 51 6.28 -5.00 -3.78
C VAL A 51 7.66 -4.51 -3.35
N LEU A 52 8.21 -5.08 -2.29
CA LEU A 52 9.63 -4.98 -1.98
C LEU A 52 10.41 -5.91 -2.92
N ALA A 53 10.95 -5.37 -4.00
CA ALA A 53 11.70 -6.13 -4.98
C ALA A 53 13.20 -5.99 -4.72
N LEU A 54 13.88 -7.13 -4.48
CA LEU A 54 15.31 -7.21 -4.21
C LEU A 54 16.05 -7.85 -5.39
N ASP A 55 17.02 -7.13 -5.95
CA ASP A 55 17.90 -7.66 -6.98
C ASP A 55 19.00 -8.60 -6.40
N GLU A 56 19.81 -9.20 -7.26
CA GLU A 56 20.87 -10.14 -6.87
C GLU A 56 21.96 -9.50 -5.99
N ALA A 57 22.13 -8.18 -6.07
CA ALA A 57 23.05 -7.42 -5.22
C ALA A 57 22.38 -6.94 -3.92
N ASN A 58 21.21 -7.47 -3.57
CA ASN A 58 20.40 -7.10 -2.40
C ASN A 58 20.06 -5.60 -2.37
N ARG A 59 19.75 -5.02 -3.54
CA ARG A 59 19.27 -3.65 -3.67
C ARG A 59 17.77 -3.63 -3.91
N VAL A 60 17.08 -2.72 -3.26
CA VAL A 60 15.65 -2.46 -3.41
C VAL A 60 15.41 -1.68 -4.71
N LEU A 61 14.44 -2.09 -5.49
CA LEU A 61 13.89 -1.24 -6.55
C LEU A 61 13.00 -0.18 -5.90
N VAL A 62 13.40 1.08 -6.05
CA VAL A 62 12.70 2.26 -5.51
C VAL A 62 12.13 3.05 -6.67
N VAL A 63 10.84 3.36 -6.60
CA VAL A 63 10.13 4.22 -7.56
C VAL A 63 10.11 5.64 -7.00
N ARG A 64 10.57 6.60 -7.81
CA ARG A 64 10.52 8.02 -7.48
C ARG A 64 9.43 8.68 -8.30
N GLN A 65 8.35 9.07 -7.62
CA GLN A 65 7.16 9.62 -8.27
C GLN A 65 6.69 10.91 -7.58
N TYR A 66 6.23 11.89 -8.37
CA TYR A 66 5.64 13.11 -7.82
C TYR A 66 4.24 12.82 -7.28
N ARG A 67 4.03 13.11 -6.01
CA ARG A 67 2.72 12.97 -5.36
C ARG A 67 2.09 14.33 -5.17
N TYR A 68 1.13 14.66 -6.04
CA TYR A 68 0.46 15.96 -6.08
C TYR A 68 -0.10 16.40 -4.71
N VAL A 69 -0.68 15.47 -3.96
CA VAL A 69 -1.27 15.73 -2.63
C VAL A 69 -0.24 16.30 -1.65
N PHE A 70 1.02 15.86 -1.76
CA PHE A 70 2.12 16.30 -0.90
C PHE A 70 3.01 17.37 -1.54
N GLY A 71 2.82 17.66 -2.83
CA GLY A 71 3.60 18.65 -3.56
C GLY A 71 5.09 18.30 -3.70
N LYS A 72 5.46 17.02 -3.59
CA LYS A 72 6.86 16.57 -3.63
C LYS A 72 7.03 15.22 -4.32
N VAL A 73 8.26 14.93 -4.72
CA VAL A 73 8.67 13.59 -5.16
C VAL A 73 8.88 12.72 -3.93
N LEU A 74 8.31 11.51 -3.92
CA LEU A 74 8.51 10.51 -2.88
C LEU A 74 9.32 9.34 -3.43
N ASP A 75 10.07 8.70 -2.55
CA ASP A 75 10.74 7.42 -2.77
C ASP A 75 9.85 6.32 -2.21
N GLU A 76 9.32 5.47 -3.08
CA GLU A 76 8.31 4.47 -2.76
C GLU A 76 8.73 3.09 -3.29
N LEU A 77 8.11 2.02 -2.80
CA LEU A 77 8.16 0.72 -3.48
C LEU A 77 7.23 0.73 -4.69
N PRO A 78 7.52 -0.07 -5.72
CA PRO A 78 6.57 -0.35 -6.81
C PRO A 78 5.20 -0.72 -6.26
N ALA A 79 4.15 -0.03 -6.69
CA ALA A 79 2.82 -0.21 -6.12
C ALA A 79 1.72 0.42 -6.96
N GLY A 80 0.57 -0.25 -7.02
CA GLY A 80 -0.60 0.33 -7.66
C GLY A 80 -1.92 -0.22 -7.14
N LYS A 81 -3.00 0.24 -7.74
CA LYS A 81 -4.36 -0.15 -7.41
C LYS A 81 -4.71 -1.49 -8.05
N LEU A 82 -5.48 -2.28 -7.35
CA LEU A 82 -6.06 -3.50 -7.91
C LEU A 82 -7.23 -3.15 -8.83
N ASP A 83 -7.32 -3.85 -9.95
CA ASP A 83 -8.51 -3.81 -10.80
C ASP A 83 -9.72 -4.44 -10.09
N PRO A 84 -10.96 -4.10 -10.47
CA PRO A 84 -12.14 -4.69 -9.86
C PRO A 84 -12.15 -6.22 -9.93
N GLY A 85 -12.05 -6.87 -8.76
CA GLY A 85 -12.01 -8.33 -8.64
C GLY A 85 -10.65 -8.98 -8.95
N GLU A 86 -9.60 -8.18 -9.13
CA GLU A 86 -8.24 -8.68 -9.34
C GLU A 86 -7.68 -9.31 -8.05
N ASP A 87 -7.03 -10.46 -8.21
CA ASP A 87 -6.31 -11.08 -7.10
C ASP A 87 -5.08 -10.25 -6.73
N PRO A 88 -4.83 -9.98 -5.43
CA PRO A 88 -3.71 -9.12 -5.01
C PRO A 88 -2.32 -9.58 -5.46
N VAL A 89 -2.08 -10.88 -5.62
CA VAL A 89 -0.81 -11.39 -6.15
C VAL A 89 -0.67 -11.02 -7.63
N THR A 90 -1.75 -11.17 -8.39
CA THR A 90 -1.79 -10.84 -9.82
C THR A 90 -1.55 -9.35 -10.03
N GLY A 91 -2.28 -8.50 -9.30
CA GLY A 91 -2.11 -7.04 -9.38
C GLY A 91 -0.71 -6.58 -8.97
N ALA A 92 -0.16 -7.13 -7.89
CA ALA A 92 1.19 -6.83 -7.46
C ALA A 92 2.28 -7.18 -8.51
N LEU A 93 2.14 -8.33 -9.17
CA LEU A 93 3.06 -8.75 -10.23
C LEU A 93 2.92 -7.89 -11.49
N ARG A 94 1.68 -7.49 -11.84
CA ARG A 94 1.40 -6.57 -12.95
C ARG A 94 2.06 -5.21 -12.70
N GLU A 95 1.80 -4.58 -11.56
CA GLU A 95 2.37 -3.27 -11.19
C GLU A 95 3.91 -3.30 -11.14
N LEU A 96 4.50 -4.33 -10.52
CA LEU A 96 5.95 -4.49 -10.49
C LEU A 96 6.54 -4.52 -11.91
N LYS A 97 5.89 -5.24 -12.83
CA LYS A 97 6.34 -5.35 -14.22
C LYS A 97 6.14 -4.04 -14.98
N GLU A 98 4.99 -3.40 -14.84
CA GLU A 98 4.66 -2.14 -15.51
C GLU A 98 5.62 -1.02 -15.10
N GLU A 99 5.79 -0.81 -13.79
CA GLU A 99 6.62 0.27 -13.25
C GLU A 99 8.13 0.04 -13.36
N THR A 100 8.60 -1.23 -13.30
CA THR A 100 10.04 -1.52 -13.22
C THR A 100 10.57 -2.45 -14.30
N GLY A 101 9.70 -3.10 -15.06
CA GLY A 101 10.06 -4.17 -15.99
C GLY A 101 10.49 -5.47 -15.31
N ALA A 102 10.40 -5.58 -13.97
CA ALA A 102 10.87 -6.73 -13.23
C ALA A 102 9.83 -7.85 -13.13
N GLU A 103 10.27 -9.09 -13.32
CA GLU A 103 9.50 -10.31 -13.09
C GLU A 103 10.26 -11.20 -12.10
N PRO A 104 9.69 -11.59 -10.94
CA PRO A 104 10.39 -12.33 -9.92
C PRO A 104 10.30 -13.86 -10.12
N GLU A 105 11.33 -14.60 -9.69
CA GLU A 105 11.27 -16.08 -9.54
C GLU A 105 10.65 -16.47 -8.19
N THR A 106 10.83 -15.67 -7.15
CA THR A 106 10.27 -15.89 -5.81
C THR A 106 9.39 -14.72 -5.43
N PHE A 107 8.16 -15.02 -5.00
CA PHE A 107 7.17 -14.03 -4.60
C PHE A 107 6.48 -14.45 -3.30
N LEU A 108 6.65 -13.68 -2.23
CA LEU A 108 6.19 -14.04 -0.88
C LEU A 108 5.35 -12.92 -0.26
N PRO A 109 4.26 -13.25 0.46
CA PRO A 109 3.47 -12.23 1.16
C PRO A 109 4.23 -11.68 2.38
N LEU A 110 4.20 -10.36 2.54
CA LEU A 110 4.65 -9.64 3.75
C LEU A 110 3.47 -9.19 4.64
N GLY A 111 2.25 -9.56 4.26
CA GLY A 111 1.03 -9.21 4.99
C GLY A 111 0.29 -8.00 4.44
N LYS A 112 -0.60 -7.44 5.25
CA LYS A 112 -1.46 -6.31 4.89
C LYS A 112 -1.14 -5.07 5.72
N LEU A 113 -1.51 -3.91 5.19
CA LEU A 113 -1.44 -2.61 5.86
C LEU A 113 -2.76 -1.87 5.62
N LEU A 114 -3.28 -1.24 6.67
CA LEU A 114 -4.40 -0.29 6.59
C LEU A 114 -3.81 1.11 6.75
N PRO A 115 -3.76 1.95 5.70
CA PRO A 115 -3.04 3.23 5.75
C PRO A 115 -3.63 4.23 6.75
N ALA A 116 -4.96 4.32 6.80
CA ALA A 116 -5.67 5.26 7.67
C ALA A 116 -7.01 4.68 8.15
N PRO A 117 -7.01 3.66 9.03
CA PRO A 117 -8.18 2.85 9.36
C PRO A 117 -9.32 3.62 10.05
N GLY A 118 -9.10 4.89 10.43
CA GLY A 118 -10.14 5.73 11.03
C GLY A 118 -11.18 6.26 10.05
N CYS A 119 -10.85 6.36 8.76
CA CYS A 119 -11.78 6.93 7.76
C CYS A 119 -11.55 6.43 6.32
N TYR A 120 -10.44 5.76 6.03
CA TYR A 120 -10.04 5.38 4.68
C TYR A 120 -10.07 3.87 4.51
N GLY A 121 -10.88 3.39 3.57
CA GLY A 121 -11.22 1.97 3.40
C GLY A 121 -10.26 1.16 2.53
N GLU A 122 -9.05 1.65 2.25
CA GLU A 122 -8.05 0.93 1.47
C GLU A 122 -7.36 -0.17 2.30
N THR A 123 -7.13 -1.32 1.68
CA THR A 123 -6.17 -2.33 2.16
C THR A 123 -5.00 -2.41 1.20
N LEU A 124 -3.77 -2.23 1.70
CA LEU A 124 -2.54 -2.44 0.95
C LEU A 124 -1.99 -3.85 1.20
N HIS A 125 -1.83 -4.64 0.13
CA HIS A 125 -1.23 -5.97 0.17
C HIS A 125 0.27 -5.84 -0.10
N LEU A 126 1.11 -6.30 0.84
CA LEU A 126 2.56 -6.17 0.76
C LEU A 126 3.21 -7.50 0.39
N PHE A 127 4.16 -7.45 -0.54
CA PHE A 127 4.89 -8.62 -1.05
C PHE A 127 6.40 -8.39 -1.08
N LEU A 128 7.15 -9.49 -1.06
CA LEU A 128 8.58 -9.55 -1.34
C LEU A 128 8.81 -10.28 -2.65
N ALA A 129 9.62 -9.71 -3.53
CA ALA A 129 10.06 -10.28 -4.79
C ALA A 129 11.57 -10.46 -4.81
N LYS A 130 12.05 -11.64 -5.27
CA LYS A 130 13.47 -11.97 -5.47
C LYS A 130 13.69 -12.74 -6.76
N GLY A 131 14.95 -12.82 -7.22
CA GLY A 131 15.29 -13.50 -8.47
C GLY A 131 14.72 -12.75 -9.68
N LEU A 132 15.01 -11.45 -9.76
CA LEU A 132 14.39 -10.54 -10.72
C LEU A 132 14.99 -10.73 -12.12
N LYS A 133 14.11 -10.93 -13.11
CA LYS A 133 14.41 -10.80 -14.54
C LYS A 133 13.82 -9.49 -15.02
N PHE A 134 14.57 -8.75 -15.84
CA PHE A 134 14.17 -7.43 -16.31
C PHE A 134 13.75 -7.47 -17.76
N ASN A 135 12.61 -6.88 -18.05
CA ASN A 135 12.06 -6.59 -19.35
C ASN A 135 11.92 -5.06 -19.54
N GLN A 136 11.30 -4.64 -20.61
CA GLN A 136 10.99 -3.24 -20.82
C GLN A 136 9.85 -2.79 -19.88
N GLN A 137 10.04 -1.64 -19.24
CA GLN A 137 9.01 -0.94 -18.46
C GLN A 137 7.83 -0.52 -19.37
N GLN A 138 6.62 -0.56 -18.83
CA GLN A 138 5.39 -0.27 -19.58
C GLN A 138 4.45 0.60 -18.72
N LEU A 139 4.82 1.86 -18.54
CA LEU A 139 4.03 2.83 -17.77
C LEU A 139 2.73 3.20 -18.47
N ASP A 140 1.73 3.53 -17.69
CA ASP A 140 0.53 4.18 -18.18
C ASP A 140 0.85 5.57 -18.77
N PRO A 141 0.06 6.07 -19.74
CA PRO A 141 0.34 7.35 -20.41
C PRO A 141 0.42 8.58 -19.50
N ASP A 142 -0.18 8.52 -18.32
CA ASP A 142 -0.19 9.56 -17.29
C ASP A 142 0.74 9.27 -16.11
N GLU A 143 1.54 8.21 -16.19
CA GLU A 143 2.54 7.86 -15.18
C GLU A 143 3.94 8.37 -15.56
N PHE A 144 4.56 9.09 -14.62
CA PHE A 144 5.91 9.63 -14.74
C PHE A 144 6.70 9.28 -13.49
N LEU A 145 7.61 8.32 -13.60
CA LEU A 145 8.43 7.85 -12.49
C LEU A 145 9.86 7.48 -12.93
N ASN A 146 10.78 7.48 -11.99
CA ASN A 146 12.12 6.96 -12.16
C ASN A 146 12.31 5.75 -11.25
N VAL A 147 13.04 4.74 -11.72
CA VAL A 147 13.41 3.57 -10.92
C VAL A 147 14.86 3.67 -10.50
N GLU A 148 15.12 3.62 -9.21
CA GLU A 148 16.45 3.58 -8.62
C GLU A 148 16.69 2.23 -7.92
N ARG A 149 17.97 1.90 -7.69
CA ARG A 149 18.39 0.70 -6.94
C ARG A 149 19.15 1.13 -5.71
N VAL A 150 18.54 0.99 -4.55
CA VAL A 150 19.09 1.40 -3.26
C VAL A 150 19.53 0.16 -2.47
N PRO A 151 20.73 0.08 -1.88
CA PRO A 151 21.12 -1.02 -1.01
C PRO A 151 20.07 -1.25 0.09
N PHE A 152 19.72 -2.52 0.38
CA PHE A 152 18.66 -2.84 1.34
C PHE A 152 18.93 -2.25 2.73
N ASP A 153 20.17 -2.35 3.23
CA ASP A 153 20.52 -1.78 4.54
C ASP A 153 20.41 -0.25 4.56
N GLU A 154 20.77 0.44 3.47
CA GLU A 154 20.56 1.88 3.33
C GLU A 154 19.05 2.21 3.39
N MET A 155 18.23 1.43 2.67
CA MET A 155 16.78 1.63 2.70
C MET A 155 16.19 1.43 4.10
N VAL A 156 16.69 0.42 4.84
CA VAL A 156 16.34 0.23 6.26
C VAL A 156 16.72 1.44 7.11
N HIS A 157 17.95 1.96 6.95
CA HIS A 157 18.38 3.17 7.67
C HIS A 157 17.51 4.38 7.34
N ARG A 158 17.20 4.61 6.07
CA ARG A 158 16.32 5.71 5.64
C ARG A 158 14.92 5.61 6.24
N CYS A 159 14.36 4.39 6.29
CA CYS A 159 13.06 4.15 6.95
C CYS A 159 13.11 4.44 8.47
N VAL A 160 14.16 3.97 9.16
CA VAL A 160 14.32 4.14 10.61
C VAL A 160 14.54 5.61 10.98
N ASN A 161 15.28 6.35 10.16
CA ASN A 161 15.59 7.76 10.40
C ASN A 161 14.47 8.73 9.97
N GLY A 162 13.38 8.23 9.39
CA GLY A 162 12.26 9.06 8.93
C GLY A 162 12.56 9.84 7.65
N GLU A 163 13.48 9.36 6.82
CA GLU A 163 13.76 9.92 5.49
C GLU A 163 12.77 9.40 4.44
N ILE A 164 12.14 8.25 4.70
CA ILE A 164 11.06 7.69 3.91
C ILE A 164 9.74 7.96 4.63
N ASP A 165 8.86 8.72 3.98
CA ASP A 165 7.55 9.09 4.54
C ASP A 165 6.43 8.12 4.12
N ASP A 166 6.65 7.33 3.09
CA ASP A 166 5.64 6.44 2.54
C ASP A 166 5.40 5.20 3.42
N ALA A 167 4.19 5.09 3.98
CA ALA A 167 3.84 4.08 4.97
C ALA A 167 4.02 2.63 4.46
N LYS A 168 3.64 2.34 3.20
CA LYS A 168 3.77 0.99 2.63
C LYS A 168 5.23 0.59 2.48
N THR A 169 6.08 1.53 2.07
CA THR A 169 7.53 1.33 1.93
C THR A 169 8.17 1.04 3.29
N VAL A 170 7.92 1.90 4.29
CA VAL A 170 8.43 1.70 5.66
C VAL A 170 7.98 0.34 6.21
N ALA A 171 6.69 0.02 6.09
CA ALA A 171 6.16 -1.24 6.61
C ALA A 171 6.77 -2.47 5.93
N ALA A 172 6.88 -2.49 4.60
CA ALA A 172 7.40 -3.63 3.86
C ALA A 172 8.90 -3.83 4.11
N VAL A 173 9.71 -2.75 4.07
CA VAL A 173 11.15 -2.80 4.31
C VAL A 173 11.46 -3.32 5.72
N LEU A 174 10.81 -2.76 6.75
CA LEU A 174 11.06 -3.16 8.14
C LEU A 174 10.53 -4.56 8.45
N ARG A 175 9.38 -4.97 7.89
CA ARG A 175 8.89 -6.36 8.01
C ARG A 175 9.87 -7.34 7.37
N ALA A 176 10.37 -7.05 6.19
CA ALA A 176 11.34 -7.90 5.51
C ALA A 176 12.64 -8.01 6.31
N LYS A 177 13.16 -6.90 6.87
CA LYS A 177 14.35 -6.90 7.74
C LYS A 177 14.19 -7.86 8.91
N VAL A 178 13.04 -7.85 9.58
CA VAL A 178 12.77 -8.71 10.73
C VAL A 178 12.56 -10.18 10.31
N LEU A 179 11.73 -10.42 9.27
CA LEU A 179 11.34 -11.78 8.86
C LEU A 179 12.48 -12.56 8.20
N LEU A 180 13.37 -11.88 7.51
CA LEU A 180 14.44 -12.50 6.72
C LEU A 180 15.78 -12.52 7.45
N ASN A 181 15.89 -11.92 8.64
CA ASN A 181 17.14 -11.73 9.39
C ASN A 181 18.26 -11.14 8.51
N LEU A 182 17.92 -10.22 7.61
CA LEU A 182 18.82 -9.54 6.69
C LEU A 182 19.58 -8.40 7.38
#